data_42ec8a95f3d14736d81f22635ca0eb4b
#
_entry.id   42ec8a95f3d14736d81f22635ca0eb4b
#
_cell.length_a   1.000
_cell.length_b   1.000
_cell.length_c   1.000
_cell.angle_alpha   90.00
_cell.angle_beta   90.00
_cell.angle_gamma   90.00
#
_symmetry.space_group_name_H-M   'P 1'
#
loop_
_entity.id
_entity.type
_entity.pdbx_description
1 polymer ?
#
loop_
_entity_poly.entity_id
_entity_poly.type
_entity_poly.pdbx_seq_one_letter_code
_entity_poly.pdbx_strand_id
1 'polypeptide(L)'
;MANSNTRSDWAAEDAYWRQNYRDRPYAGSNREYDYYQPGYRFGYESASRYQDRNWEDVESDLSRDWDRYEHRGTSTWDQIKDAVKDAWHRVTGTRSVGAR
;
A
#
# COMPACT_ATOMS: atom_id res chain seq x y z
N MET A 1 -20.06 16.84 -1.98
CA MET A 1 -19.07 17.03 -1.01
C MET A 1 -18.54 15.79 -0.43
N ALA A 2 -19.37 14.89 -0.02
CA ALA A 2 -18.88 13.68 0.60
C ALA A 2 -17.95 12.91 -0.27
N ASN A 3 -18.15 12.97 -1.54
CA ASN A 3 -17.33 12.16 -2.43
C ASN A 3 -15.92 12.65 -2.54
N SER A 4 -15.65 13.86 -2.17
CA SER A 4 -14.28 14.30 -2.28
C SER A 4 -13.39 13.58 -1.29
N ASN A 5 -13.95 13.03 -0.22
CA ASN A 5 -13.15 12.30 0.74
C ASN A 5 -12.57 11.03 0.18
N THR A 6 -13.35 10.32 -0.63
CA THR A 6 -12.89 9.07 -1.18
C THR A 6 -11.70 9.28 -2.09
N ARG A 7 -11.76 10.32 -2.87
CA ARG A 7 -10.69 10.59 -3.80
C ARG A 7 -9.46 11.10 -3.11
N SER A 8 -9.65 11.92 -2.10
CA SER A 8 -8.51 12.49 -1.40
C SER A 8 -7.81 11.48 -0.52
N ASP A 9 -8.43 10.32 -0.28
CA ASP A 9 -7.80 9.31 0.56
C ASP A 9 -6.48 8.83 -0.04
N TRP A 10 -6.45 8.50 -1.32
CA TRP A 10 -5.19 8.09 -1.91
C TRP A 10 -4.21 9.25 -1.97
N ALA A 11 -4.68 10.44 -2.28
CA ALA A 11 -3.80 11.59 -2.33
C ALA A 11 -3.14 11.84 -0.98
N ALA A 12 -3.88 11.67 0.10
CA ALA A 12 -3.33 11.82 1.44
C ALA A 12 -2.32 10.72 1.74
N GLU A 13 -2.61 9.49 1.34
CA GLU A 13 -1.67 8.38 1.55
C GLU A 13 -0.41 8.57 0.73
N ASP A 14 -0.56 9.03 -0.49
CA ASP A 14 0.59 9.29 -1.35
C ASP A 14 1.51 10.35 -0.72
N ALA A 15 0.92 11.41 -0.19
CA ALA A 15 1.71 12.45 0.47
C ALA A 15 2.39 11.90 1.72
N TYR A 16 1.68 11.08 2.49
CA TYR A 16 2.26 10.50 3.70
C TYR A 16 3.47 9.63 3.36
N TRP A 17 3.33 8.74 2.38
CA TRP A 17 4.43 7.84 2.05
C TRP A 17 5.58 8.57 1.39
N ARG A 18 5.28 9.59 0.60
CA ARG A 18 6.32 10.40 -0.02
C ARG A 18 7.22 11.03 1.02
N GLN A 19 6.66 11.40 2.16
CA GLN A 19 7.42 12.00 3.23
C GLN A 19 8.08 11.01 4.16
N ASN A 20 7.53 9.80 4.25
CA ASN A 20 7.95 8.85 5.28
C ASN A 20 8.63 7.58 4.78
N TYR A 21 8.64 7.34 3.48
CA TYR A 21 9.15 6.06 2.99
C TYR A 21 10.62 5.84 3.33
N ARG A 22 11.37 6.91 3.46
CA ARG A 22 12.81 6.78 3.74
C ARG A 22 13.09 6.24 5.13
N ASP A 23 12.13 6.32 6.00
CA ASP A 23 12.27 5.78 7.35
C ASP A 23 12.01 4.29 7.40
N ARG A 24 11.57 3.70 6.31
CA ARG A 24 11.25 2.28 6.32
C ARG A 24 12.51 1.44 6.14
N PRO A 25 12.57 0.26 6.78
CA PRO A 25 13.78 -0.55 6.72
C PRO A 25 14.18 -0.98 5.31
N TYR A 26 13.20 -1.15 4.44
CA TYR A 26 13.48 -1.62 3.09
C TYR A 26 13.87 -0.49 2.15
N ALA A 27 13.70 0.73 2.57
CA ALA A 27 13.94 1.88 1.69
C ALA A 27 15.41 2.22 1.73
N GLY A 28 16.17 1.60 0.89
CA GLY A 28 17.58 1.89 0.81
C GLY A 28 17.82 3.30 0.33
N SER A 29 19.03 3.73 0.43
CA SER A 29 19.39 5.08 0.07
C SER A 29 19.37 5.33 -1.42
N ASN A 30 19.33 4.28 -2.21
CA ASN A 30 19.46 4.42 -3.65
C ASN A 30 18.15 4.43 -4.40
N ARG A 31 17.04 4.31 -3.70
CA ARG A 31 15.75 4.23 -4.37
C ARG A 31 14.93 5.45 -4.07
N GLU A 32 14.27 5.97 -5.07
CA GLU A 32 13.40 7.10 -4.92
C GLU A 32 11.98 6.66 -4.64
N TYR A 33 11.15 7.60 -4.24
CA TYR A 33 9.77 7.30 -3.92
C TYR A 33 9.03 6.62 -5.08
N ASP A 34 9.33 7.02 -6.29
CA ASP A 34 8.65 6.46 -7.46
C ASP A 34 8.80 4.96 -7.57
N TYR A 35 9.88 4.42 -7.03
CA TYR A 35 10.09 2.97 -7.03
C TYR A 35 9.07 2.28 -6.13
N TYR A 36 8.74 2.89 -5.01
CA TYR A 36 7.85 2.28 -4.02
C TYR A 36 6.39 2.66 -4.19
N GLN A 37 6.13 3.78 -4.84
CA GLN A 37 4.79 4.31 -4.94
C GLN A 37 3.76 3.31 -5.48
N PRO A 38 4.05 2.54 -6.54
CA PRO A 38 3.07 1.56 -7.00
C PRO A 38 2.70 0.53 -5.93
N GLY A 39 3.68 0.16 -5.11
CA GLY A 39 3.41 -0.77 -4.02
C GLY A 39 2.51 -0.18 -2.96
N TYR A 40 2.76 1.06 -2.59
CA TYR A 40 1.91 1.71 -1.60
C TYR A 40 0.48 1.86 -2.11
N ARG A 41 0.33 2.22 -3.37
CA ARG A 41 -0.99 2.36 -3.96
C ARG A 41 -1.70 1.01 -4.04
N PHE A 42 -0.97 -0.02 -4.43
CA PHE A 42 -1.53 -1.36 -4.51
C PHE A 42 -2.02 -1.83 -3.14
N GLY A 43 -1.22 -1.60 -2.09
CA GLY A 43 -1.62 -1.97 -0.74
C GLY A 43 -2.83 -1.21 -0.28
N TYR A 44 -2.88 0.08 -0.58
CA TYR A 44 -4.01 0.90 -0.21
C TYR A 44 -5.29 0.42 -0.90
N GLU A 45 -5.21 0.17 -2.18
CA GLU A 45 -6.39 -0.27 -2.95
C GLU A 45 -6.83 -1.66 -2.53
N SER A 46 -5.87 -2.54 -2.25
CA SER A 46 -6.19 -3.89 -1.84
C SER A 46 -6.83 -3.92 -0.46
N ALA A 47 -6.36 -3.07 0.44
CA ALA A 47 -6.95 -3.01 1.76
C ALA A 47 -8.42 -2.61 1.69
N SER A 48 -8.76 -1.75 0.76
CA SER A 48 -10.16 -1.38 0.56
C SER A 48 -10.97 -2.53 -0.01
N ARG A 49 -10.35 -3.32 -0.87
CA ARG A 49 -11.04 -4.43 -1.53
C ARG A 49 -11.25 -5.61 -0.60
N TYR A 50 -10.28 -5.88 0.26
CA TYR A 50 -10.33 -7.04 1.16
C TYR A 50 -10.48 -6.61 2.60
N GLN A 51 -11.52 -5.89 2.89
CA GLN A 51 -11.67 -5.22 4.18
C GLN A 51 -11.70 -6.15 5.38
N ASP A 52 -12.21 -7.35 5.20
CA ASP A 52 -12.39 -8.28 6.30
C ASP A 52 -11.33 -9.36 6.36
N ARG A 53 -10.25 -9.22 5.61
CA ARG A 53 -9.23 -10.25 5.51
C ARG A 53 -7.94 -9.79 6.19
N ASN A 54 -7.20 -10.73 6.68
CA ASN A 54 -5.88 -10.47 7.26
C ASN A 54 -4.82 -10.50 6.18
N TRP A 55 -3.68 -9.87 6.46
CA TRP A 55 -2.57 -9.88 5.51
C TRP A 55 -2.21 -11.30 5.08
N GLU A 56 -2.12 -12.22 6.05
CA GLU A 56 -1.72 -13.59 5.75
C GLU A 56 -2.69 -14.28 4.81
N ASP A 57 -3.96 -13.90 4.87
CA ASP A 57 -4.97 -14.53 4.03
C ASP A 57 -4.94 -14.01 2.60
N VAL A 58 -4.46 -12.80 2.41
CA VAL A 58 -4.52 -12.19 1.08
C VAL A 58 -3.18 -12.14 0.37
N GLU A 59 -2.11 -12.45 1.09
CA GLU A 59 -0.78 -12.26 0.51
C GLU A 59 -0.60 -13.03 -0.79
N SER A 60 -1.03 -14.26 -0.86
CA SER A 60 -0.87 -15.04 -2.09
C SER A 60 -1.69 -14.46 -3.23
N ASP A 61 -2.90 -14.00 -2.92
CA ASP A 61 -3.73 -13.36 -3.95
C ASP A 61 -3.10 -12.08 -4.44
N LEU A 62 -2.53 -11.30 -3.54
CA LEU A 62 -1.90 -10.04 -3.91
C LEU A 62 -0.62 -10.28 -4.72
N SER A 63 0.12 -11.32 -4.38
CA SER A 63 1.31 -11.67 -5.13
C SER A 63 0.96 -11.93 -6.60
N ARG A 64 -0.10 -12.66 -6.81
CA ARG A 64 -0.56 -12.99 -8.15
C ARG A 64 -1.11 -11.74 -8.85
N ASP A 65 -1.87 -10.95 -8.12
CA ASP A 65 -2.49 -9.75 -8.68
C ASP A 65 -1.46 -8.68 -9.02
N TRP A 66 -0.36 -8.64 -8.29
CA TRP A 66 0.69 -7.66 -8.57
C TRP A 66 1.20 -7.78 -10.00
N ASP A 67 1.33 -8.99 -10.49
CA ASP A 67 1.83 -9.20 -11.84
C ASP A 67 0.91 -8.62 -12.90
N ARG A 68 -0.35 -8.43 -12.57
CA ARG A 68 -1.35 -7.92 -13.51
C ARG A 68 -1.75 -6.48 -13.21
N TYR A 69 -1.17 -5.89 -12.20
CA TYR A 69 -1.57 -4.57 -11.76
C TYR A 69 -1.16 -3.54 -12.81
N GLU A 70 -2.14 -2.77 -13.28
CA GLU A 70 -1.90 -1.85 -14.38
C GLU A 70 -0.95 -0.72 -14.00
N HIS A 71 -0.87 -0.35 -12.75
CA HIS A 71 0.02 0.70 -12.29
C HIS A 71 1.35 0.17 -11.79
N ARG A 72 1.58 -1.11 -11.99
CA ARG A 72 2.80 -1.73 -11.52
C ARG A 72 4.03 -1.09 -12.16
N GLY A 73 5.04 -0.86 -11.33
CA GLY A 73 6.33 -0.39 -11.83
C GLY A 73 7.19 -1.56 -12.25
N THR A 74 8.46 -1.45 -11.98
CA THR A 74 9.43 -2.47 -12.38
C THR A 74 9.75 -3.48 -11.29
N SER A 75 9.17 -3.32 -10.11
CA SER A 75 9.49 -4.18 -8.98
C SER A 75 8.83 -5.54 -9.09
N THR A 76 9.52 -6.56 -8.64
CA THR A 76 8.90 -7.86 -8.45
C THR A 76 8.13 -7.85 -7.13
N TRP A 77 7.29 -8.86 -6.93
CA TRP A 77 6.56 -8.96 -5.68
C TRP A 77 7.50 -8.99 -4.46
N ASP A 78 8.58 -9.77 -4.56
CA ASP A 78 9.52 -9.86 -3.46
C ASP A 78 10.16 -8.52 -3.12
N GLN A 79 10.36 -7.69 -4.11
CA GLN A 79 10.98 -6.39 -3.91
C GLN A 79 10.01 -5.36 -3.35
N ILE A 80 8.72 -5.50 -3.65
CA ILE A 80 7.74 -4.46 -3.31
C ILE A 80 6.81 -4.88 -2.18
N LYS A 81 6.85 -6.14 -1.80
CA LYS A 81 5.92 -6.72 -0.84
C LYS A 81 5.85 -5.92 0.46
N ASP A 82 6.99 -5.51 0.97
CA ASP A 82 7.01 -4.81 2.25
C ASP A 82 6.32 -3.45 2.17
N ALA A 83 6.45 -2.77 1.03
CA ALA A 83 5.76 -1.51 0.84
C ALA A 83 4.24 -1.74 0.75
N VAL A 84 3.85 -2.78 0.05
CA VAL A 84 2.43 -3.14 -0.05
C VAL A 84 1.87 -3.45 1.34
N LYS A 85 2.63 -4.20 2.11
CA LYS A 85 2.21 -4.59 3.45
C LYS A 85 2.09 -3.38 4.37
N ASP A 86 3.02 -2.45 4.27
CA ASP A 86 2.95 -1.24 5.08
C ASP A 86 1.70 -0.44 4.78
N ALA A 87 1.39 -0.25 3.51
CA ALA A 87 0.19 0.49 3.14
C ALA A 87 -1.07 -0.24 3.56
N TRP A 88 -1.07 -1.56 3.42
CA TRP A 88 -2.18 -2.39 3.88
C TRP A 88 -2.42 -2.19 5.37
N HIS A 89 -1.35 -2.28 6.16
CA HIS A 89 -1.49 -2.18 7.60
C HIS A 89 -1.86 -0.78 8.06
N ARG A 90 -1.41 0.23 7.34
CA ARG A 90 -1.80 1.58 7.69
C ARG A 90 -3.31 1.77 7.56
N VAL A 91 -3.89 1.24 6.51
CA VAL A 91 -5.33 1.35 6.30
C VAL A 91 -6.09 0.46 7.28
N THR A 92 -5.70 -0.80 7.37
CA THR A 92 -6.43 -1.75 8.20
C THR A 92 -6.18 -1.51 9.68
N GLY A 93 -4.99 -1.05 10.02
CA GLY A 93 -4.68 -0.72 11.40
C GLY A 93 -5.53 0.41 11.91
N THR A 94 -5.78 1.40 11.09
CA THR A 94 -6.64 2.51 11.47
C THR A 94 -8.05 2.00 11.76
N ARG A 95 -8.54 1.09 10.93
CA ARG A 95 -9.86 0.52 11.17
C ARG A 95 -9.88 -0.34 12.42
N SER A 96 -8.81 -1.10 12.64
CA SER A 96 -8.72 -1.96 13.79
C SER A 96 -8.71 -1.18 15.09
N VAL A 97 -8.02 -0.07 15.10
CA VAL A 97 -7.98 0.76 16.27
C VAL A 97 -9.39 1.22 16.65
N GLY A 98 -10.16 1.58 15.65
CA GLY A 98 -11.51 1.99 15.94
C GLY A 98 -12.38 0.88 16.48
N ALA A 99 -12.04 -0.36 16.16
CA ALA A 99 -12.83 -1.49 16.61
C ALA A 99 -12.56 -1.85 18.07
N ARG A 100 -11.51 -1.36 18.61
CA ARG A 100 -11.23 -1.63 20.00
C ARG A 100 -12.04 -0.77 20.90
#